data_66fa2a417afc64a510a234d99bd41d8d
#
_entry.id   66fa2a417afc64a510a234d99bd41d8d
#
_cell.length_a   1.000
_cell.length_b   1.000
_cell.length_c   1.000
_cell.angle_alpha   90.00
_cell.angle_beta   90.00
_cell.angle_gamma   90.00
#
_symmetry.space_group_name_H-M   'P 1'
#
loop_
_entity.id
_entity.type
_entity.pdbx_description
1 polymer ?
#
loop_
_entity_poly.entity_id
_entity_poly.type
_entity_poly.pdbx_seq_one_letter_code
_entity_poly.pdbx_strand_id
1 'polypeptide(L)'
;MSALSGIDIALWDLKARKVNMPIWQLLGGKVRDRVNVYAWIGGDRPSDVESAAKERMAQGFRAIKMNATEDVGWLDSPKALESSVERLKTVKALSMDAGVDFHGRLHKPMAKQLAKALEPHHPLFIEEPLLSEHPEGIKELYGQTTCPIALGERLYSRWDFKRFFENASVDIIQPGKHNVFIDLRRALH
;
A
#
# COMPACT_ATOMS: atom_id res chain seq x y z
N MET A 1 -12.03 -14.39 -4.70
CA MET A 1 -10.63 -14.49 -5.17
C MET A 1 -9.72 -15.11 -4.10
N SER A 2 -9.78 -14.74 -2.83
CA SER A 2 -8.87 -15.25 -1.77
C SER A 2 -8.78 -16.79 -1.67
N ALA A 3 -9.91 -17.50 -1.82
CA ALA A 3 -9.90 -18.96 -1.83
C ALA A 3 -9.13 -19.54 -3.04
N LEU A 4 -9.31 -18.95 -4.23
CA LEU A 4 -8.56 -19.35 -5.42
C LEU A 4 -7.07 -19.09 -5.27
N SER A 5 -6.70 -17.95 -4.71
CA SER A 5 -5.30 -17.61 -4.43
C SER A 5 -4.66 -18.58 -3.44
N GLY A 6 -5.40 -18.99 -2.40
CA GLY A 6 -4.93 -20.00 -1.45
C GLY A 6 -4.63 -21.35 -2.12
N ILE A 7 -5.48 -21.79 -3.03
CA ILE A 7 -5.27 -23.02 -3.80
C ILE A 7 -4.06 -22.87 -4.75
N ASP A 8 -3.96 -21.74 -5.46
CA ASP A 8 -2.85 -21.46 -6.38
C ASP A 8 -1.50 -21.47 -5.64
N ILE A 9 -1.42 -20.79 -4.49
CA ILE A 9 -0.21 -20.81 -3.64
C ILE A 9 0.16 -22.24 -3.22
N ALA A 10 -0.83 -23.03 -2.79
CA ALA A 10 -0.59 -24.42 -2.40
C ALA A 10 -0.08 -25.28 -3.57
N LEU A 11 -0.63 -25.10 -4.78
CA LEU A 11 -0.17 -25.80 -5.98
C LEU A 11 1.27 -25.41 -6.35
N TRP A 12 1.65 -24.15 -6.22
CA TRP A 12 3.03 -23.71 -6.43
C TRP A 12 3.97 -24.31 -5.39
N ASP A 13 3.59 -24.37 -4.12
CA ASP A 13 4.41 -25.00 -3.07
C ASP A 13 4.59 -26.50 -3.32
N LEU A 14 3.51 -27.20 -3.65
CA LEU A 14 3.56 -28.63 -4.01
C LEU A 14 4.50 -28.89 -5.21
N LYS A 15 4.39 -28.08 -6.24
CA LYS A 15 5.25 -28.17 -7.42
C LYS A 15 6.72 -27.95 -7.06
N ALA A 16 7.00 -26.92 -6.26
CA ALA A 16 8.33 -26.58 -5.81
C ALA A 16 8.96 -27.73 -5.00
N ARG A 17 8.22 -28.29 -4.03
CA ARG A 17 8.63 -29.44 -3.25
C ARG A 17 8.86 -30.68 -4.11
N LYS A 18 7.98 -30.96 -5.08
CA LYS A 18 8.12 -32.11 -5.99
C LYS A 18 9.41 -32.07 -6.79
N VAL A 19 9.87 -30.89 -7.21
CA VAL A 19 11.11 -30.73 -7.98
C VAL A 19 12.31 -30.31 -7.12
N ASN A 20 12.15 -30.28 -5.80
CA ASN A 20 13.16 -29.87 -4.82
C ASN A 20 13.78 -28.48 -5.14
N MET A 21 12.94 -27.54 -5.52
CA MET A 21 13.34 -26.17 -5.86
C MET A 21 12.53 -25.15 -5.04
N PRO A 22 13.11 -24.02 -4.63
CA PRO A 22 12.34 -22.96 -4.02
C PRO A 22 11.43 -22.27 -5.05
N ILE A 23 10.28 -21.75 -4.60
CA ILE A 23 9.27 -21.12 -5.47
C ILE A 23 9.88 -19.98 -6.30
N TRP A 24 10.75 -19.15 -5.70
CA TRP A 24 11.38 -18.03 -6.42
C TRP A 24 12.19 -18.49 -7.66
N GLN A 25 12.76 -19.69 -7.63
CA GLN A 25 13.51 -20.25 -8.75
C GLN A 25 12.55 -20.70 -9.87
N LEU A 26 11.41 -21.27 -9.51
CA LEU A 26 10.36 -21.61 -10.48
C LEU A 26 9.75 -20.35 -11.12
N LEU A 27 9.76 -19.21 -10.40
CA LEU A 27 9.26 -17.93 -10.89
C LEU A 27 10.28 -17.16 -11.74
N GLY A 28 11.47 -17.70 -12.00
CA GLY A 28 12.47 -17.13 -12.90
C GLY A 28 13.76 -16.67 -12.26
N GLY A 29 13.92 -16.91 -10.98
CA GLY A 29 15.15 -16.62 -10.26
C GLY A 29 15.11 -15.35 -9.43
N LYS A 30 16.17 -15.15 -8.65
CA LYS A 30 16.36 -13.97 -7.82
C LYS A 30 16.93 -12.82 -8.63
N VAL A 31 16.37 -11.63 -8.43
CA VAL A 31 16.96 -10.37 -8.94
C VAL A 31 17.70 -9.59 -7.85
N ARG A 32 17.54 -9.96 -6.58
CA ARG A 32 18.23 -9.36 -5.43
C ARG A 32 18.25 -10.32 -4.24
N ASP A 33 19.23 -10.16 -3.36
CA ASP A 33 19.37 -11.00 -2.17
C ASP A 33 18.68 -10.43 -0.93
N ARG A 34 18.40 -9.12 -0.93
CA ARG A 34 17.74 -8.41 0.18
C ARG A 34 16.68 -7.49 -0.37
N VAL A 35 15.60 -7.35 0.39
CA VAL A 35 14.48 -6.42 0.11
C VAL A 35 14.34 -5.51 1.32
N ASN A 36 14.26 -4.20 1.08
CA ASN A 36 13.85 -3.25 2.11
C ASN A 36 12.38 -3.49 2.42
N VAL A 37 12.06 -3.48 3.70
CA VAL A 37 10.70 -3.71 4.18
C VAL A 37 10.28 -2.60 5.13
N TYR A 38 8.99 -2.34 5.17
CA TYR A 38 8.37 -1.55 6.22
C TYR A 38 7.51 -2.45 7.12
N ALA A 39 7.30 -2.05 8.36
CA ALA A 39 6.38 -2.73 9.26
C ALA A 39 5.01 -2.08 9.23
N TRP A 40 3.95 -2.88 9.24
CA TRP A 40 2.62 -2.36 9.49
C TRP A 40 2.43 -2.11 10.99
N ILE A 41 1.86 -0.95 11.32
CA ILE A 41 1.39 -0.63 12.67
C ILE A 41 -0.09 -0.29 12.61
N GLY A 42 -0.88 -0.94 13.43
CA GLY A 42 -2.23 -0.48 13.73
C GLY A 42 -2.15 0.82 14.53
N GLY A 43 -3.25 1.44 14.75
CA GLY A 43 -3.36 2.62 15.60
C GLY A 43 -4.34 3.61 15.00
N ASP A 44 -5.40 3.83 15.77
CA ASP A 44 -6.45 4.79 15.40
C ASP A 44 -6.24 6.13 16.13
N ARG A 45 -5.25 6.19 17.04
CA ARG A 45 -4.92 7.37 17.83
C ARG A 45 -3.42 7.69 17.78
N PRO A 46 -3.02 8.99 17.85
CA PRO A 46 -1.61 9.38 17.79
C PRO A 46 -0.71 8.74 18.87
N SER A 47 -1.22 8.51 20.06
CA SER A 47 -0.48 7.86 21.15
C SER A 47 -0.16 6.39 20.86
N ASP A 48 -1.10 5.67 20.23
CA ASP A 48 -0.93 4.28 19.86
C ASP A 48 0.12 4.16 18.75
N VAL A 49 0.09 5.08 17.78
CA VAL A 49 1.04 5.15 16.67
C VAL A 49 2.47 5.37 17.15
N GLU A 50 2.69 6.26 18.12
CA GLU A 50 4.03 6.54 18.65
C GLU A 50 4.65 5.30 19.30
N SER A 51 3.92 4.65 20.21
CA SER A 51 4.42 3.47 20.90
C SER A 51 4.68 2.31 19.95
N ALA A 52 3.78 2.06 19.01
CA ALA A 52 3.93 1.02 18.00
C ALA A 52 5.12 1.31 17.06
N ALA A 53 5.33 2.56 16.64
CA ALA A 53 6.47 2.95 15.82
C ALA A 53 7.80 2.74 16.55
N LYS A 54 7.88 3.13 17.85
CA LYS A 54 9.07 2.89 18.70
C LYS A 54 9.38 1.41 18.84
N GLU A 55 8.36 0.57 19.00
CA GLU A 55 8.54 -0.88 19.03
C GLU A 55 9.15 -1.41 17.73
N ARG A 56 8.65 -0.98 16.57
CA ARG A 56 9.18 -1.39 15.27
C ARG A 56 10.60 -0.84 15.05
N MET A 57 10.88 0.37 15.49
CA MET A 57 12.22 0.93 15.45
C MET A 57 13.21 0.09 16.28
N ALA A 58 12.81 -0.37 17.47
CA ALA A 58 13.62 -1.25 18.32
C ALA A 58 13.89 -2.63 17.64
N GLN A 59 12.98 -3.08 16.77
CA GLN A 59 13.14 -4.28 15.95
C GLN A 59 14.04 -4.06 14.71
N GLY A 60 14.49 -2.83 14.46
CA GLY A 60 15.38 -2.48 13.34
C GLY A 60 14.67 -1.96 12.09
N PHE A 61 13.36 -1.78 12.10
CA PHE A 61 12.64 -1.16 10.99
C PHE A 61 12.93 0.35 10.92
N ARG A 62 13.05 0.86 9.69
CA ARG A 62 13.25 2.29 9.41
C ARG A 62 12.02 2.96 8.82
N ALA A 63 11.06 2.16 8.40
CA ALA A 63 9.81 2.62 7.82
C ALA A 63 8.63 1.81 8.35
N ILE A 64 7.49 2.46 8.42
CA ILE A 64 6.21 1.83 8.79
C ILE A 64 5.11 2.17 7.80
N LYS A 65 4.02 1.41 7.86
CA LYS A 65 2.74 1.76 7.24
C LYS A 65 1.66 1.81 8.33
N MET A 66 0.78 2.78 8.25
CA MET A 66 -0.32 2.98 9.19
C MET A 66 -1.60 3.38 8.47
N ASN A 67 -2.75 3.09 9.07
CA ASN A 67 -4.02 3.60 8.57
C ASN A 67 -4.06 5.13 8.66
N ALA A 68 -4.61 5.76 7.62
CA ALA A 68 -4.74 7.20 7.54
C ALA A 68 -5.83 7.72 8.47
N THR A 69 -7.05 7.19 8.32
CA THR A 69 -8.24 7.74 8.97
C THR A 69 -9.06 6.66 9.66
N GLU A 70 -9.82 7.10 10.63
CA GLU A 70 -11.06 6.45 11.07
C GLU A 70 -12.13 6.56 9.97
N ASP A 71 -13.37 6.20 10.27
CA ASP A 71 -14.46 6.36 9.32
C ASP A 71 -14.71 7.85 9.04
N VAL A 72 -14.72 8.20 7.75
CA VAL A 72 -14.96 9.56 7.27
C VAL A 72 -16.12 9.51 6.29
N GLY A 73 -17.06 10.44 6.43
CA GLY A 73 -18.20 10.56 5.54
C GLY A 73 -17.83 10.97 4.11
N TRP A 74 -18.80 10.94 3.21
CA TRP A 74 -18.62 11.36 1.82
C TRP A 74 -18.01 12.77 1.72
N LEU A 75 -18.54 13.69 2.51
CA LEU A 75 -18.03 15.03 2.73
C LEU A 75 -18.12 15.31 4.22
N ASP A 76 -16.99 15.51 4.83
CA ASP A 76 -16.87 15.73 6.26
C ASP A 76 -16.09 17.02 6.52
N SER A 77 -16.07 17.47 7.78
CA SER A 77 -15.25 18.60 8.16
C SER A 77 -13.76 18.31 7.90
N PRO A 78 -12.99 19.26 7.35
CA PRO A 78 -11.54 19.12 7.25
C PRO A 78 -10.86 18.74 8.57
N LYS A 79 -11.48 19.09 9.70
CA LYS A 79 -11.03 18.72 11.04
C LYS A 79 -10.94 17.19 11.24
N ALA A 80 -11.79 16.42 10.57
CA ALA A 80 -11.73 14.95 10.61
C ALA A 80 -10.41 14.38 10.07
N LEU A 81 -9.65 15.17 9.30
CA LEU A 81 -8.38 14.77 8.71
C LEU A 81 -7.16 15.15 9.57
N GLU A 82 -7.34 15.99 10.59
CA GLU A 82 -6.23 16.48 11.43
C GLU A 82 -5.51 15.33 12.15
N SER A 83 -6.25 14.33 12.63
CA SER A 83 -5.66 13.16 13.30
C SER A 83 -4.69 12.38 12.40
N SER A 84 -4.99 12.29 11.11
CA SER A 84 -4.12 11.61 10.13
C SER A 84 -2.80 12.36 9.95
N VAL A 85 -2.86 13.68 9.88
CA VAL A 85 -1.67 14.54 9.77
C VAL A 85 -0.82 14.43 11.03
N GLU A 86 -1.44 14.47 12.21
CA GLU A 86 -0.71 14.33 13.48
C GLU A 86 -0.06 12.94 13.64
N ARG A 87 -0.70 11.87 13.19
CA ARG A 87 -0.09 10.53 13.16
C ARG A 87 1.18 10.53 12.31
N LEU A 88 1.14 11.11 11.11
CA LEU A 88 2.31 11.19 10.24
C LEU A 88 3.42 12.01 10.91
N LYS A 89 3.10 13.19 11.45
CA LYS A 89 4.08 14.02 12.18
C LYS A 89 4.73 13.27 13.32
N THR A 90 3.94 12.53 14.11
CA THR A 90 4.43 11.74 15.24
C THR A 90 5.49 10.73 14.80
N VAL A 91 5.23 10.00 13.71
CA VAL A 91 6.20 9.02 13.17
C VAL A 91 7.43 9.72 12.59
N LYS A 92 7.25 10.80 11.85
CA LYS A 92 8.38 11.57 11.28
C LYS A 92 9.27 12.18 12.35
N ALA A 93 8.72 12.57 13.50
CA ALA A 93 9.49 13.07 14.66
C ALA A 93 10.43 11.99 15.24
N LEU A 94 10.14 10.70 15.02
CA LEU A 94 11.02 9.59 15.38
C LEU A 94 12.11 9.30 14.33
N SER A 95 12.23 10.14 13.31
CA SER A 95 13.12 9.91 12.15
C SER A 95 12.83 8.61 11.39
N MET A 96 11.58 8.17 11.38
CA MET A 96 11.11 7.05 10.59
C MET A 96 10.35 7.52 9.35
N ASP A 97 10.41 6.76 8.29
CA ASP A 97 9.53 6.95 7.14
C ASP A 97 8.16 6.30 7.37
N ALA A 98 7.12 6.86 6.76
CA ALA A 98 5.77 6.35 6.91
C ALA A 98 4.97 6.36 5.61
N GLY A 99 4.44 5.19 5.24
CA GLY A 99 3.34 5.06 4.30
C GLY A 99 2.01 5.30 5.03
N VAL A 100 1.10 6.00 4.38
CA VAL A 100 -0.22 6.35 4.92
C VAL A 100 -1.29 5.68 4.08
N ASP A 101 -2.01 4.73 4.67
CA ASP A 101 -2.98 3.90 3.99
C ASP A 101 -4.40 4.49 4.15
N PHE A 102 -4.97 4.97 3.04
CA PHE A 102 -6.35 5.46 3.01
C PHE A 102 -7.35 4.31 2.90
N HIS A 103 -6.85 3.12 2.54
CA HIS A 103 -7.58 1.87 2.51
C HIS A 103 -8.84 1.88 1.63
N GLY A 104 -8.90 2.77 0.64
CA GLY A 104 -10.08 2.97 -0.19
C GLY A 104 -11.32 3.48 0.56
N ARG A 105 -11.15 3.95 1.78
CA ARG A 105 -12.28 4.40 2.64
C ARG A 105 -12.75 5.81 2.33
N LEU A 106 -11.89 6.62 1.70
CA LEU A 106 -12.21 8.01 1.42
C LEU A 106 -12.89 8.18 0.07
N HIS A 107 -13.83 9.11 0.03
CA HIS A 107 -14.35 9.63 -1.22
C HIS A 107 -13.46 10.75 -1.74
N LYS A 108 -13.54 11.01 -3.05
CA LYS A 108 -12.64 11.92 -3.77
C LYS A 108 -12.45 13.29 -3.10
N PRO A 109 -13.51 14.00 -2.61
CA PRO A 109 -13.31 15.29 -1.96
C PRO A 109 -12.40 15.24 -0.73
N MET A 110 -12.60 14.24 0.12
CA MET A 110 -11.81 14.07 1.34
C MET A 110 -10.42 13.52 1.05
N ALA A 111 -10.28 12.58 0.10
CA ALA A 111 -8.99 12.07 -0.33
C ALA A 111 -8.06 13.18 -0.87
N LYS A 112 -8.60 14.11 -1.66
CA LYS A 112 -7.85 15.27 -2.18
C LYS A 112 -7.36 16.18 -1.06
N GLN A 113 -8.24 16.48 -0.10
CA GLN A 113 -7.88 17.32 1.04
C GLN A 113 -6.82 16.67 1.91
N LEU A 114 -6.96 15.37 2.19
CA LEU A 114 -5.98 14.64 2.99
C LEU A 114 -4.64 14.54 2.28
N ALA A 115 -4.60 14.16 1.01
CA ALA A 115 -3.36 14.10 0.23
C ALA A 115 -2.61 15.45 0.29
N LYS A 116 -3.33 16.56 0.07
CA LYS A 116 -2.76 17.91 0.15
C LYS A 116 -2.26 18.26 1.57
N ALA A 117 -2.97 17.84 2.61
CA ALA A 117 -2.57 18.10 3.99
C ALA A 117 -1.33 17.29 4.40
N LEU A 118 -1.13 16.11 3.81
CA LEU A 118 0.03 15.24 4.09
C LEU A 118 1.29 15.66 3.33
N GLU A 119 1.18 16.31 2.15
CA GLU A 119 2.33 16.71 1.32
C GLU A 119 3.46 17.41 2.09
N PRO A 120 3.20 18.41 2.96
CA PRO A 120 4.26 19.11 3.68
C PRO A 120 5.04 18.22 4.67
N HIS A 121 4.51 17.04 4.95
CA HIS A 121 5.09 16.08 5.91
C HIS A 121 5.78 14.91 5.23
N HIS A 122 5.84 14.91 3.88
CA HIS A 122 6.59 13.97 3.06
C HIS A 122 6.31 12.50 3.44
N PRO A 123 5.08 11.99 3.27
CA PRO A 123 4.80 10.57 3.42
C PRO A 123 5.64 9.77 2.41
N LEU A 124 6.04 8.56 2.78
CA LEU A 124 6.75 7.67 1.88
C LEU A 124 5.87 7.32 0.66
N PHE A 125 4.59 7.12 0.90
CA PHE A 125 3.52 6.98 -0.10
C PHE A 125 2.15 7.15 0.57
N ILE A 126 1.14 7.36 -0.24
CA ILE A 126 -0.27 7.19 0.13
C ILE A 126 -0.81 5.96 -0.57
N GLU A 127 -1.43 5.04 0.19
CA GLU A 127 -1.92 3.76 -0.32
C GLU A 127 -3.43 3.79 -0.47
N GLU A 128 -3.92 3.19 -1.57
CA GLU A 128 -5.36 3.09 -1.88
C GLU A 128 -6.14 4.39 -1.59
N PRO A 129 -5.70 5.53 -2.15
CA PRO A 129 -6.30 6.83 -1.81
C PRO A 129 -7.78 6.92 -2.19
N LEU A 130 -8.21 6.12 -3.15
CA LEU A 130 -9.58 5.88 -3.57
C LEU A 130 -9.74 4.38 -3.85
N LEU A 131 -10.98 3.93 -4.02
CA LEU A 131 -11.26 2.56 -4.47
C LEU A 131 -10.63 2.31 -5.85
N SER A 132 -9.92 1.21 -5.99
CA SER A 132 -9.24 0.81 -7.23
C SER A 132 -10.21 0.52 -8.39
N GLU A 133 -11.50 0.37 -8.11
CA GLU A 133 -12.56 0.25 -9.08
C GLU A 133 -12.79 1.55 -9.90
N HIS A 134 -12.23 2.68 -9.43
CA HIS A 134 -12.35 4.00 -10.05
C HIS A 134 -10.98 4.56 -10.51
N PRO A 135 -10.32 3.94 -11.50
CA PRO A 135 -9.00 4.35 -11.95
C PRO A 135 -8.96 5.79 -12.47
N GLU A 136 -10.06 6.30 -13.00
CA GLU A 136 -10.18 7.68 -13.46
C GLU A 136 -10.06 8.68 -12.29
N GLY A 137 -10.66 8.37 -11.15
CA GLY A 137 -10.54 9.16 -9.93
C GLY A 137 -9.11 9.16 -9.37
N ILE A 138 -8.43 8.02 -9.44
CA ILE A 138 -7.03 7.89 -9.03
C ILE A 138 -6.14 8.70 -9.96
N LYS A 139 -6.35 8.64 -11.28
CA LYS A 139 -5.63 9.44 -12.27
C LYS A 139 -5.76 10.96 -12.00
N GLU A 140 -6.97 11.41 -11.69
CA GLU A 140 -7.18 12.82 -11.36
C GLU A 140 -6.46 13.23 -10.07
N LEU A 141 -6.48 12.37 -9.05
CA LEU A 141 -5.77 12.62 -7.80
C LEU A 141 -4.25 12.63 -8.02
N TYR A 142 -3.73 11.69 -8.83
CA TYR A 142 -2.32 11.63 -9.21
C TYR A 142 -1.82 12.94 -9.81
N GLY A 143 -2.62 13.58 -10.64
CA GLY A 143 -2.29 14.90 -11.19
C GLY A 143 -2.40 16.08 -10.22
N GLN A 144 -2.83 15.85 -8.98
CA GLN A 144 -3.10 16.91 -8.00
C GLN A 144 -2.27 16.80 -6.72
N THR A 145 -1.47 15.75 -6.57
CA THR A 145 -0.62 15.54 -5.40
C THR A 145 0.80 15.18 -5.83
N THR A 146 1.77 15.53 -4.99
CA THR A 146 3.17 15.10 -5.09
C THR A 146 3.46 13.87 -4.22
N CYS A 147 2.50 13.43 -3.40
CA CYS A 147 2.65 12.18 -2.64
C CYS A 147 2.69 10.99 -3.60
N PRO A 148 3.69 10.11 -3.53
CA PRO A 148 3.69 8.89 -4.33
C PRO A 148 2.44 8.05 -4.04
N ILE A 149 1.77 7.58 -5.09
CA ILE A 149 0.57 6.75 -4.96
C ILE A 149 0.94 5.28 -5.05
N ALA A 150 0.52 4.50 -4.05
CA ALA A 150 0.65 3.05 -4.00
C ALA A 150 -0.72 2.39 -4.06
N LEU A 151 -0.85 1.30 -4.80
CA LEU A 151 -2.06 0.49 -4.80
C LEU A 151 -1.79 -0.94 -5.30
N GLY A 152 -2.74 -1.83 -5.07
CA GLY A 152 -2.66 -3.17 -5.63
C GLY A 152 -3.21 -4.28 -4.75
N GLU A 153 -3.42 -4.08 -3.46
CA GLU A 153 -3.97 -5.13 -2.59
C GLU A 153 -5.38 -5.60 -3.03
N ARG A 154 -6.12 -4.75 -3.73
CA ARG A 154 -7.47 -5.03 -4.24
C ARG A 154 -7.49 -5.50 -5.70
N LEU A 155 -6.32 -5.62 -6.34
CA LEU A 155 -6.18 -6.07 -7.72
C LEU A 155 -5.75 -7.53 -7.73
N TYR A 156 -6.29 -8.33 -8.64
CA TYR A 156 -6.11 -9.78 -8.64
C TYR A 156 -5.49 -10.33 -9.91
N SER A 157 -5.49 -9.55 -10.99
CA SER A 157 -4.97 -9.98 -12.29
C SER A 157 -4.11 -8.88 -12.94
N ARG A 158 -3.28 -9.29 -13.90
CA ARG A 158 -2.53 -8.35 -14.73
C ARG A 158 -3.42 -7.34 -15.47
N TRP A 159 -4.65 -7.72 -15.78
CA TRP A 159 -5.61 -6.87 -16.46
C TRP A 159 -6.12 -5.76 -15.58
N ASP A 160 -6.23 -6.02 -14.27
CA ASP A 160 -6.57 -5.00 -13.29
C ASP A 160 -5.44 -3.96 -13.20
N PHE A 161 -4.18 -4.41 -13.09
CA PHE A 161 -3.01 -3.52 -13.06
C PHE A 161 -2.80 -2.75 -14.37
N LYS A 162 -3.11 -3.37 -15.51
CA LYS A 162 -2.92 -2.76 -16.84
C LYS A 162 -3.57 -1.38 -16.95
N ARG A 163 -4.78 -1.21 -16.41
CA ARG A 163 -5.53 0.05 -16.43
C ARG A 163 -4.76 1.20 -15.79
N PHE A 164 -3.99 0.91 -14.73
CA PHE A 164 -3.19 1.91 -14.03
C PHE A 164 -1.89 2.22 -14.77
N PHE A 165 -1.23 1.22 -15.35
CA PHE A 165 -0.03 1.40 -16.16
C PHE A 165 -0.30 2.20 -17.43
N GLU A 166 -1.37 1.92 -18.14
CA GLU A 166 -1.75 2.64 -19.34
C GLU A 166 -2.06 4.12 -19.08
N ASN A 167 -2.54 4.43 -17.89
CA ASN A 167 -2.85 5.79 -17.48
C ASN A 167 -1.69 6.49 -16.75
N ALA A 168 -0.58 5.80 -16.46
CA ALA A 168 0.54 6.31 -15.68
C ALA A 168 0.07 7.01 -14.37
N SER A 169 -0.81 6.35 -13.63
CA SER A 169 -1.49 6.92 -12.45
C SER A 169 -1.12 6.26 -11.13
N VAL A 170 0.03 5.59 -11.09
CA VAL A 170 0.54 4.90 -9.90
C VAL A 170 2.06 4.92 -9.92
N ASP A 171 2.68 5.12 -8.75
CA ASP A 171 4.13 5.12 -8.57
C ASP A 171 4.62 3.79 -8.01
N ILE A 172 3.80 3.14 -7.19
CA ILE A 172 4.15 1.91 -6.48
C ILE A 172 3.02 0.90 -6.66
N ILE A 173 3.35 -0.28 -7.16
CA ILE A 173 2.42 -1.40 -7.21
C ILE A 173 2.66 -2.36 -6.05
N GLN A 174 1.58 -2.82 -5.43
CA GLN A 174 1.59 -3.68 -4.26
C GLN A 174 0.82 -4.98 -4.53
N PRO A 175 1.36 -5.87 -5.40
CA PRO A 175 0.73 -7.15 -5.64
C PRO A 175 0.82 -8.01 -4.38
N GLY A 176 -0.32 -8.30 -3.79
CA GLY A 176 -0.42 -9.09 -2.58
C GLY A 176 -0.32 -10.61 -2.85
N LYS A 177 -0.09 -11.37 -1.79
CA LYS A 177 -0.07 -12.85 -1.84
C LYS A 177 -1.41 -13.48 -2.26
N HIS A 178 -2.48 -12.71 -2.25
CA HIS A 178 -3.81 -13.12 -2.71
C HIS A 178 -4.03 -12.88 -4.20
N ASN A 179 -3.04 -12.33 -4.89
CA ASN A 179 -3.06 -12.19 -6.33
C ASN A 179 -2.63 -13.53 -6.97
N VAL A 180 -3.18 -13.87 -8.14
CA VAL A 180 -2.80 -15.09 -8.84
C VAL A 180 -1.39 -14.94 -9.39
N PHE A 181 -0.41 -15.63 -8.81
CA PHE A 181 1.03 -15.50 -9.08
C PHE A 181 1.41 -15.56 -10.56
N ILE A 182 0.71 -16.38 -11.34
CA ILE A 182 1.01 -16.60 -12.77
C ILE A 182 0.73 -15.35 -13.60
N ASP A 183 -0.32 -14.62 -13.27
CA ASP A 183 -0.76 -13.47 -14.08
C ASP A 183 0.15 -12.24 -13.86
N LEU A 184 0.61 -12.01 -12.64
CA LEU A 184 1.48 -10.86 -12.33
C LEU A 184 2.83 -10.94 -13.01
N ARG A 185 3.42 -12.15 -13.11
CA ARG A 185 4.71 -12.35 -13.77
C ARG A 185 4.68 -11.96 -15.25
N ARG A 186 3.54 -12.14 -15.93
CA ARG A 186 3.36 -11.77 -17.34
C ARG A 186 3.00 -10.30 -17.55
N ALA A 187 2.61 -9.60 -16.49
CA ALA A 187 2.28 -8.18 -16.55
C ALA A 187 3.50 -7.26 -16.43
N LEU A 188 4.62 -7.79 -15.92
CA LEU A 188 5.86 -7.03 -15.67
C LEU A 188 6.89 -7.19 -16.80
N HIS A 189 6.53 -7.89 -17.88
CA HIS A 189 7.24 -8.05 -19.13
C HIS A 189 6.39 -7.55 -20.29
#